data_c259ccc17b6a8402c5c757c35c7153e9
#
_entry.id   c259ccc17b6a8402c5c757c35c7153e9
#
_cell.length_a   1.000
_cell.length_b   1.000
_cell.length_c   1.000
_cell.angle_alpha   90.00
_cell.angle_beta   90.00
_cell.angle_gamma   90.00
#
_symmetry.space_group_name_H-M   'P 1'
#
loop_
_entity.id
_entity.type
_entity.pdbx_description
1 polymer ?
#
loop_
_entity_poly.entity_id
_entity_poly.type
_entity_poly.pdbx_seq_one_letter_code
_entity_poly.pdbx_strand_id
1 'polypeptide(L)' 'MGKLDRIGNVEIRVYPNDHLPPHFHAVAPDFEAMIAIDTLSILKGALARQARRAVLDWAAANRAALVAEWNRINPRFPIA' A
#
# COMPACT_ATOMS: atom_id res chain seq x y z
N MET A 1 3.46 4.97 -13.26
CA MET A 1 2.69 5.82 -12.37
C MET A 1 2.12 4.99 -11.23
N GLY A 2 2.01 5.55 -10.04
CA GLY A 2 1.49 4.84 -8.88
C GLY A 2 2.52 4.13 -8.03
N LYS A 3 3.76 4.02 -8.48
CA LYS A 3 4.83 3.44 -7.67
C LYS A 3 5.31 4.47 -6.66
N LEU A 4 5.17 4.18 -5.38
CA LEU A 4 5.58 5.07 -4.30
C LEU A 4 6.97 4.73 -3.77
N ASP A 5 7.28 3.45 -3.63
CA ASP A 5 8.56 3.01 -3.10
C ASP A 5 8.80 1.55 -3.49
N ARG A 6 9.96 1.04 -3.10
CA ARG A 6 10.32 -0.34 -3.35
C ARG A 6 11.09 -0.91 -2.16
N ILE A 7 10.71 -2.09 -1.72
CA ILE A 7 11.34 -2.78 -0.58
C ILE A 7 11.79 -4.14 -1.11
N GLY A 8 13.11 -4.31 -1.34
CA GLY A 8 13.59 -5.51 -1.97
C GLY A 8 13.00 -5.67 -3.35
N ASN A 9 12.31 -6.78 -3.62
CA ASN A 9 11.62 -7.03 -4.88
C ASN A 9 10.13 -6.71 -4.82
N VAL A 10 9.68 -6.01 -3.77
CA VAL A 10 8.29 -5.63 -3.60
C VAL A 10 8.11 -4.15 -3.93
N GLU A 11 7.25 -3.85 -4.88
CA GLU A 11 6.89 -2.47 -5.21
C GLU A 11 5.66 -2.06 -4.42
N ILE A 12 5.71 -0.84 -3.88
CA ILE A 12 4.57 -0.25 -3.18
C ILE A 12 3.88 0.69 -4.16
N ARG A 13 2.60 0.46 -4.42
CA ARG A 13 1.84 1.22 -5.40
C ARG A 13 0.53 1.70 -4.81
N VAL A 14 0.13 2.91 -5.21
CA VAL A 14 -1.20 3.46 -4.93
C VAL A 14 -1.79 3.84 -6.28
N TYR A 15 -3.01 3.37 -6.56
CA TYR A 15 -3.64 3.58 -7.87
C TYR A 15 -4.72 4.64 -7.78
N PRO A 16 -4.90 5.42 -8.88
CA PRO A 16 -5.99 6.40 -8.95
C PRO A 16 -7.34 5.70 -9.14
N ASN A 17 -8.42 6.40 -8.72
CA ASN A 17 -9.79 5.92 -8.87
C ASN A 17 -10.04 4.56 -8.24
N ASP A 18 -9.33 4.27 -7.17
CA ASP A 18 -9.48 3.00 -6.50
C ASP A 18 -10.65 3.05 -5.51
N HIS A 19 -11.11 1.87 -5.09
CA HIS A 19 -12.27 1.76 -4.21
C HIS A 19 -11.86 1.80 -2.73
N LEU A 20 -12.85 2.09 -1.88
CA LEU A 20 -12.64 2.08 -0.43
C LEU A 20 -12.62 0.66 0.12
N PRO A 21 -11.92 0.43 1.24
CA PRO A 21 -11.22 1.44 2.07
C PRO A 21 -9.91 1.87 1.42
N PRO A 22 -9.34 3.02 1.85
CA PRO A 22 -8.05 3.47 1.36
C PRO A 22 -6.98 2.39 1.60
N HIS A 23 -6.24 2.07 0.54
CA HIS A 23 -5.28 0.97 0.58
C HIS A 23 -4.11 1.22 -0.37
N PHE A 24 -3.05 0.45 -0.17
CA PHE A 24 -1.95 0.40 -1.12
C PHE A 24 -1.75 -1.05 -1.56
N HIS A 25 -1.03 -1.21 -2.66
CA HIS A 25 -0.69 -2.53 -3.21
C HIS A 25 0.79 -2.81 -2.99
N ALA A 26 1.08 -4.01 -2.52
CA ALA A 26 2.44 -4.53 -2.43
C ALA A 26 2.58 -5.59 -3.51
N VAL A 27 3.38 -5.30 -4.53
CA VAL A 27 3.48 -6.13 -5.73
C VAL A 27 4.87 -6.75 -5.82
N ALA A 28 4.94 -8.05 -5.69
CA ALA A 28 6.16 -8.84 -5.88
C ALA A 28 6.00 -9.72 -7.12
N PRO A 29 7.10 -10.30 -7.66
CA PRO A 29 6.99 -11.14 -8.85
C PRO A 29 5.99 -12.28 -8.72
N ASP A 30 5.88 -12.89 -7.54
CA ASP A 30 5.02 -14.04 -7.31
C ASP A 30 3.78 -13.74 -6.48
N PHE A 31 3.67 -12.53 -5.93
CA PHE A 31 2.61 -12.19 -4.98
C PHE A 31 2.11 -10.79 -5.20
N GLU A 32 0.86 -10.57 -4.81
CA GLU A 32 0.32 -9.24 -4.67
C GLU A 32 -0.61 -9.21 -3.47
N ALA A 33 -0.58 -8.11 -2.71
CA ALA A 33 -1.47 -7.93 -1.58
C ALA A 33 -2.00 -6.50 -1.57
N MET A 34 -3.27 -6.36 -1.15
CA MET A 34 -3.89 -5.07 -0.85
C MET A 34 -3.88 -4.89 0.66
N ILE A 35 -3.38 -3.76 1.12
CA ILE A 35 -3.19 -3.49 2.54
C ILE A 35 -3.85 -2.17 2.89
N ALA A 36 -4.73 -2.18 3.89
CA ALA A 36 -5.40 -0.97 4.34
C ALA A 36 -4.40 0.01 4.94
N ILE A 37 -4.53 1.29 4.57
CA ILE A 37 -3.58 2.31 5.03
C ILE A 37 -3.75 2.60 6.52
N ASP A 38 -4.98 2.63 7.04
CA ASP A 38 -5.20 3.00 8.42
C ASP A 38 -4.91 1.86 9.41
N THR A 39 -5.29 0.63 9.09
CA THR A 39 -5.10 -0.50 10.01
C THR A 39 -3.88 -1.36 9.69
N LEU A 40 -3.35 -1.24 8.47
CA LEU A 40 -2.28 -2.09 7.92
C LEU A 40 -2.71 -3.57 7.87
N SER A 41 -4.00 -3.82 7.77
CA SER A 41 -4.54 -5.17 7.59
C SER A 41 -4.48 -5.57 6.13
N ILE A 42 -4.16 -6.82 5.86
CA ILE A 42 -4.20 -7.36 4.50
C ILE A 42 -5.67 -7.59 4.14
N LEU A 43 -6.13 -6.84 3.15
CA LEU A 43 -7.52 -6.91 2.68
C LEU A 43 -7.72 -8.02 1.66
N LYS A 44 -6.70 -8.26 0.84
CA LYS A 44 -6.79 -9.23 -0.24
C LYS A 44 -5.40 -9.69 -0.64
N GLY A 45 -5.27 -10.94 -1.07
CA GLY A 45 -4.00 -11.49 -1.51
C GLY A 45 -3.11 -11.90 -0.36
N ALA A 46 -1.84 -12.09 -0.64
CA ALA A 46 -0.87 -12.52 0.36
C ALA A 46 0.54 -12.11 -0.04
N LEU A 47 1.41 -12.07 0.95
CA LEU A 47 2.85 -11.88 0.77
C LEU A 47 3.58 -12.97 1.53
N ALA A 48 4.77 -13.34 1.05
CA ALA A 48 5.64 -14.21 1.80
C ALA A 48 5.93 -13.58 3.18
N ARG A 49 6.15 -14.42 4.17
CA ARG A 49 6.26 -13.98 5.56
C ARG A 49 7.28 -12.86 5.77
N GLN A 50 8.48 -13.02 5.21
CA GLN A 50 9.52 -12.00 5.35
C GLN A 50 9.18 -10.72 4.62
N ALA A 51 8.62 -10.84 3.42
CA ALA A 51 8.20 -9.67 2.65
C ALA A 51 7.07 -8.93 3.36
N ARG A 52 6.11 -9.66 3.94
CA ARG A 52 5.01 -9.06 4.68
C ARG A 52 5.53 -8.23 5.85
N ARG A 53 6.46 -8.79 6.62
CA ARG A 53 7.02 -8.06 7.76
C ARG A 53 7.73 -6.78 7.32
N ALA A 54 8.56 -6.88 6.28
CA ALA A 54 9.29 -5.72 5.76
C ALA A 54 8.33 -4.64 5.25
N VAL A 55 7.28 -5.04 4.52
CA VAL A 55 6.30 -4.12 4.00
C VAL A 55 5.51 -3.45 5.11
N LEU A 56 5.06 -4.19 6.11
CA LEU A 56 4.28 -3.62 7.20
C LEU A 56 5.13 -2.70 8.08
N ASP A 57 6.39 -3.04 8.31
CA ASP A 57 7.30 -2.16 9.04
C ASP A 57 7.53 -0.86 8.27
N TRP A 58 7.76 -0.96 6.96
CA TRP A 58 7.90 0.21 6.11
C TRP A 58 6.64 1.08 6.15
N ALA A 59 5.47 0.44 6.03
CA ALA A 59 4.19 1.16 5.99
C ALA A 59 3.92 1.90 7.30
N ALA A 60 4.24 1.29 8.45
CA ALA A 60 4.08 1.94 9.74
C ALA A 60 4.97 3.18 9.85
N ALA A 61 6.19 3.11 9.33
CA ALA A 61 7.13 4.23 9.34
C ALA A 61 6.79 5.30 8.30
N ASN A 62 6.05 4.94 7.24
CA ASN A 62 5.78 5.83 6.11
C ASN A 62 4.28 6.09 5.91
N ARG A 63 3.49 5.96 6.96
CA ARG A 63 2.03 6.15 6.86
C ARG A 63 1.68 7.52 6.28
N ALA A 64 2.37 8.58 6.70
CA ALA A 64 2.10 9.92 6.19
C ALA A 64 2.30 10.00 4.67
N ALA A 65 3.32 9.33 4.15
CA ALA A 65 3.55 9.28 2.70
C ALA A 65 2.44 8.51 1.98
N LEU A 66 1.97 7.42 2.57
CA LEU A 66 0.85 6.65 2.01
C LEU A 66 -0.44 7.48 1.99
N VAL A 67 -0.74 8.17 3.07
CA VAL A 67 -1.91 9.04 3.16
C VAL A 67 -1.82 10.15 2.12
N ALA A 68 -0.66 10.81 2.02
CA ALA A 68 -0.47 11.90 1.08
C ALA A 68 -0.64 11.43 -0.37
N GLU A 69 -0.09 10.28 -0.71
CA GLU A 69 -0.20 9.76 -2.07
C GLU A 69 -1.64 9.34 -2.38
N TRP A 70 -2.31 8.66 -1.45
CA TRP A 70 -3.71 8.31 -1.63
C TRP A 70 -4.56 9.54 -1.89
N ASN A 71 -4.42 10.56 -1.03
CA ASN A 71 -5.21 11.79 -1.14
C ASN A 71 -4.93 12.53 -2.45
N ARG A 72 -3.68 12.52 -2.90
CA ARG A 72 -3.29 13.19 -4.14
C ARG A 72 -3.98 12.58 -5.36
N ILE A 73 -4.04 11.25 -5.43
CA ILE A 73 -4.54 10.56 -6.62
C ILE A 73 -5.94 10.00 -6.46
N ASN A 74 -6.51 10.05 -5.24
CA ASN A 74 -7.89 9.65 -4.97
C ASN A 74 -8.63 10.79 -4.23
N PRO A 75 -8.79 11.96 -4.86
CA PRO A 75 -9.36 13.12 -4.17
C PRO A 75 -10.83 12.96 -3.78
N ARG A 76 -11.53 11.97 -4.32
CA ARG A 76 -12.93 11.71 -3.97
C ARG A 76 -13.08 11.10 -2.58
N PHE A 77 -12.07 10.42 -2.08
CA PHE A 77 -12.13 9.67 -0.83
C PHE A 77 -10.92 9.96 0.04
N PRO A 78 -10.72 11.21 0.45
CA PRO A 78 -9.53 11.57 1.20
C PRO A 78 -9.51 10.94 2.58
N ILE A 79 -8.31 10.66 3.06
CA ILE A 79 -8.07 10.25 4.44
C ILE A 79 -7.82 11.52 5.24
N ALA A 80 -8.55 11.64 6.34
CA ALA A 80 -8.43 12.80 7.24
C ALA A 80 -7.10 12.78 8.01
#